data_4ff8627bc6abc261ce71089b5a1dd429
#
_entry.id   4ff8627bc6abc261ce71089b5a1dd429
#
_cell.length_a   1.000
_cell.length_b   1.000
_cell.length_c   1.000
_cell.angle_alpha   90.00
_cell.angle_beta   90.00
_cell.angle_gamma   90.00
#
_symmetry.space_group_name_H-M   'P 1'
#
loop_
_entity.id
_entity.type
_entity.pdbx_description
1 polymer ?
#
loop_
_entity_poly.entity_id
_entity_poly.type
_entity_poly.pdbx_seq_one_letter_code
_entity_poly.pdbx_strand_id
1 'polypeptide(L)'
;MAPKIKFTRKQMTEAALRVVQKGGAGALTAKSMAKELGTSTQPIFTCFGTMDSLKGEVISAAEEIFERYVRKGLSERIPFLGYGMQYIAFAADEPELYRLLFLSPDERSADPLSTVHRSMAEVRPSIMKIYGMTEAEADRYFSDMWLVAHSIA
;
A
#
# COMPACT_ATOMS: atom_id res chain seq x y z
N MET A 1 -27.57 24.67 -15.22
CA MET A 1 -26.73 24.54 -13.99
C MET A 1 -25.89 23.30 -14.10
N ALA A 2 -24.58 23.41 -13.97
CA ALA A 2 -23.73 22.25 -13.84
C ALA A 2 -24.10 21.51 -12.54
N PRO A 3 -24.24 20.17 -12.55
CA PRO A 3 -24.52 19.41 -11.33
C PRO A 3 -23.41 19.67 -10.32
N LYS A 4 -23.78 20.12 -9.13
CA LYS A 4 -22.83 20.27 -8.01
C LYS A 4 -22.14 18.92 -7.79
N ILE A 5 -20.83 18.87 -7.92
CA ILE A 5 -20.04 17.68 -7.58
C ILE A 5 -20.32 17.39 -6.11
N LYS A 6 -21.06 16.32 -5.84
CA LYS A 6 -21.50 15.94 -4.49
C LYS A 6 -20.35 15.43 -3.62
N PHE A 7 -19.25 14.97 -4.26
CA PHE A 7 -18.09 14.34 -3.60
C PHE A 7 -16.80 14.98 -4.08
N THR A 8 -15.86 15.18 -3.18
CA THR A 8 -14.50 15.60 -3.52
C THR A 8 -13.71 14.40 -4.07
N ARG A 9 -12.61 14.69 -4.78
CA ARG A 9 -11.67 13.66 -5.26
C ARG A 9 -11.20 12.74 -4.11
N LYS A 10 -10.81 13.34 -2.98
CA LYS A 10 -10.41 12.63 -1.78
C LYS A 10 -11.50 11.68 -1.26
N GLN A 11 -12.74 12.14 -1.15
CA GLN A 11 -13.86 11.30 -0.71
C GLN A 11 -14.12 10.13 -1.66
N MET A 12 -13.95 10.34 -2.96
CA MET A 12 -14.07 9.26 -3.96
C MET A 12 -12.93 8.27 -3.87
N THR A 13 -11.68 8.72 -3.67
CA THR A 13 -10.52 7.85 -3.45
C THR A 13 -10.67 7.03 -2.17
N GLU A 14 -11.14 7.63 -1.08
CA GLU A 14 -11.44 6.92 0.16
C GLU A 14 -12.55 5.87 0.00
N ALA A 15 -13.60 6.18 -0.78
CA ALA A 15 -14.64 5.21 -1.11
C ALA A 15 -14.09 4.05 -1.95
N ALA A 16 -13.23 4.34 -2.93
CA ALA A 16 -12.56 3.33 -3.75
C ALA A 16 -11.66 2.41 -2.90
N LEU A 17 -10.92 2.99 -1.97
CA LEU A 17 -10.09 2.25 -1.01
C LEU A 17 -10.95 1.28 -0.19
N ARG A 18 -12.11 1.72 0.33
CA ARG A 18 -13.05 0.83 1.05
C ARG A 18 -13.58 -0.30 0.17
N VAL A 19 -13.86 -0.04 -1.11
CA VAL A 19 -14.29 -1.09 -2.05
C VAL A 19 -13.20 -2.15 -2.18
N VAL A 20 -11.94 -1.72 -2.32
CA VAL A 20 -10.79 -2.64 -2.42
C VAL A 20 -10.57 -3.39 -1.10
N GLN A 21 -10.62 -2.73 0.04
CA GLN A 21 -10.48 -3.38 1.36
C GLN A 21 -11.53 -4.47 1.61
N LYS A 22 -12.75 -4.31 1.06
CA LYS A 22 -13.84 -5.27 1.22
C LYS A 22 -13.80 -6.43 0.22
N GLY A 23 -13.35 -6.20 -0.99
CA GLY A 23 -13.53 -7.16 -2.09
C GLY A 23 -12.33 -7.33 -3.02
N GLY A 24 -11.19 -6.75 -2.67
CA GLY A 24 -9.96 -6.79 -3.45
C GLY A 24 -9.96 -5.84 -4.66
N ALA A 25 -8.83 -5.78 -5.34
CA ALA A 25 -8.64 -4.90 -6.50
C ALA A 25 -9.64 -5.15 -7.63
N GLY A 26 -10.01 -6.41 -7.86
CA GLY A 26 -11.00 -6.80 -8.88
C GLY A 26 -12.42 -6.30 -8.61
N ALA A 27 -12.75 -5.97 -7.36
CA ALA A 27 -14.05 -5.41 -7.01
C ALA A 27 -14.17 -3.92 -7.38
N LEU A 28 -13.08 -3.23 -7.68
CA LEU A 28 -13.07 -1.81 -8.02
C LEU A 28 -13.53 -1.58 -9.46
N THR A 29 -14.81 -1.33 -9.62
CA THR A 29 -15.48 -1.03 -10.89
C THR A 29 -16.26 0.28 -10.79
N ALA A 30 -16.59 0.93 -11.91
CA ALA A 30 -17.43 2.11 -11.90
C ALA A 30 -18.80 1.84 -11.24
N LYS A 31 -19.34 0.62 -11.42
CA LYS A 31 -20.61 0.20 -10.83
C LYS A 31 -20.53 0.05 -9.32
N SER A 32 -19.48 -0.59 -8.80
CA SER A 32 -19.27 -0.74 -7.35
C SER A 32 -19.03 0.62 -6.68
N MET A 33 -18.30 1.50 -7.34
CA MET A 33 -18.07 2.87 -6.88
C MET A 33 -19.37 3.68 -6.83
N ALA A 34 -20.18 3.61 -7.89
CA ALA A 34 -21.47 4.27 -7.93
C ALA A 34 -22.38 3.80 -6.78
N LYS A 35 -22.37 2.48 -6.50
CA LYS A 35 -23.11 1.89 -5.37
C LYS A 35 -22.57 2.37 -4.02
N GLU A 36 -21.25 2.38 -3.82
CA GLU A 36 -20.60 2.82 -2.56
C GLU A 36 -20.89 4.29 -2.28
N LEU A 37 -20.92 5.15 -3.31
CA LEU A 37 -21.19 6.59 -3.20
C LEU A 37 -22.69 6.94 -3.22
N GLY A 38 -23.57 6.01 -3.53
CA GLY A 38 -24.99 6.27 -3.71
C GLY A 38 -25.28 7.26 -4.85
N THR A 39 -24.58 7.13 -5.99
CA THR A 39 -24.67 8.03 -7.14
C THR A 39 -24.59 7.25 -8.46
N SER A 40 -24.61 7.95 -9.60
CA SER A 40 -24.31 7.36 -10.92
C SER A 40 -22.78 7.24 -11.14
N THR A 41 -22.38 6.62 -12.24
CA THR A 41 -20.95 6.52 -12.62
C THR A 41 -20.37 7.82 -13.18
N GLN A 42 -21.22 8.75 -13.62
CA GLN A 42 -20.82 10.01 -14.26
C GLN A 42 -19.82 10.84 -13.42
N PRO A 43 -20.08 11.09 -12.11
CA PRO A 43 -19.17 11.87 -11.28
C PRO A 43 -17.76 11.24 -11.17
N ILE A 44 -17.67 9.92 -11.22
CA ILE A 44 -16.39 9.19 -11.14
C ILE A 44 -15.54 9.50 -12.37
N PHE A 45 -16.12 9.37 -13.57
CA PHE A 45 -15.42 9.69 -14.80
C PHE A 45 -15.14 11.18 -14.99
N THR A 46 -16.02 12.05 -14.48
CA THR A 46 -15.75 13.49 -14.45
C THR A 46 -14.56 13.83 -13.58
N CYS A 47 -14.38 13.13 -12.46
CA CYS A 47 -13.28 13.38 -11.51
C CYS A 47 -11.94 12.76 -11.95
N PHE A 48 -11.97 11.53 -12.43
CA PHE A 48 -10.74 10.74 -12.68
C PHE A 48 -10.44 10.53 -14.17
N GLY A 49 -11.39 10.76 -15.05
CA GLY A 49 -11.27 10.47 -16.49
C GLY A 49 -11.40 8.98 -16.79
N THR A 50 -10.60 8.15 -16.15
CA THR A 50 -10.58 6.69 -16.35
C THR A 50 -10.60 5.93 -15.02
N MET A 51 -10.99 4.65 -15.05
CA MET A 51 -10.86 3.76 -13.90
C MET A 51 -9.40 3.47 -13.53
N ASP A 52 -8.50 3.49 -14.51
CA ASP A 52 -7.08 3.30 -14.28
C ASP A 52 -6.46 4.45 -13.48
N SER A 53 -6.90 5.68 -13.75
CA SER A 53 -6.49 6.84 -12.95
C SER A 53 -6.96 6.70 -11.48
N LEU A 54 -8.20 6.25 -11.26
CA LEU A 54 -8.72 5.98 -9.92
C LEU A 54 -7.95 4.85 -9.23
N LYS A 55 -7.63 3.76 -9.95
CA LYS A 55 -6.81 2.66 -9.40
C LYS A 55 -5.43 3.14 -8.96
N GLY A 56 -4.77 4.00 -9.75
CA GLY A 56 -3.49 4.61 -9.37
C GLY A 56 -3.57 5.37 -8.06
N GLU A 57 -4.64 6.14 -7.83
CA GLU A 57 -4.84 6.84 -6.56
C GLU A 57 -5.13 5.90 -5.38
N VAL A 58 -5.82 4.79 -5.62
CA VAL A 58 -6.03 3.77 -4.59
C VAL A 58 -4.71 3.09 -4.21
N ILE A 59 -3.84 2.81 -5.18
CA ILE A 59 -2.50 2.27 -4.92
C ILE A 59 -1.70 3.26 -4.05
N SER A 60 -1.67 4.54 -4.42
CA SER A 60 -0.98 5.57 -3.61
C SER A 60 -1.56 5.69 -2.20
N ALA A 61 -2.88 5.61 -2.05
CA ALA A 61 -3.53 5.63 -0.73
C ALA A 61 -3.20 4.36 0.09
N ALA A 62 -3.09 3.20 -0.56
CA ALA A 62 -2.67 1.96 0.10
C ALA A 62 -1.19 2.03 0.53
N GLU A 63 -0.31 2.61 -0.29
CA GLU A 63 1.08 2.88 0.07
C GLU A 63 1.18 3.79 1.30
N GLU A 64 0.40 4.86 1.39
CA GLU A 64 0.36 5.74 2.56
C GLU A 64 -0.09 5.00 3.84
N ILE A 65 -1.00 4.03 3.71
CA ILE A 65 -1.39 3.17 4.84
C ILE A 65 -0.21 2.30 5.25
N PHE A 66 0.43 1.62 4.30
CA PHE A 66 1.61 0.80 4.58
C PHE A 66 2.74 1.60 5.23
N GLU A 67 3.03 2.81 4.73
CA GLU A 67 4.04 3.69 5.33
C GLU A 67 3.76 4.04 6.80
N ARG A 68 2.49 4.08 7.22
CA ARG A 68 2.18 4.27 8.66
C ARG A 68 2.64 3.09 9.50
N TYR A 69 2.48 1.85 8.98
CA TYR A 69 3.03 0.66 9.64
C TYR A 69 4.56 0.70 9.67
N VAL A 70 5.20 1.06 8.55
CA VAL A 70 6.65 1.20 8.49
C VAL A 70 7.14 2.20 9.54
N ARG A 71 6.60 3.42 9.58
CA ARG A 71 6.98 4.45 10.56
C ARG A 71 6.80 3.98 12.02
N LYS A 72 5.71 3.26 12.30
CA LYS A 72 5.48 2.66 13.62
C LYS A 72 6.58 1.65 13.96
N GLY A 73 6.93 0.77 13.03
CA GLY A 73 8.00 -0.21 13.23
C GLY A 73 9.38 0.43 13.42
N LEU A 74 9.70 1.45 12.64
CA LEU A 74 10.96 2.18 12.74
C LEU A 74 11.10 2.96 14.06
N SER A 75 10.01 3.29 14.74
CA SER A 75 10.02 3.96 16.06
C SER A 75 10.28 2.99 17.22
N GLU A 76 10.30 1.68 16.98
CA GLU A 76 10.60 0.68 18.00
C GLU A 76 12.07 0.70 18.43
N ARG A 77 12.35 0.15 19.62
CA ARG A 77 13.71 0.08 20.17
C ARG A 77 14.71 -0.59 19.22
N ILE A 78 14.23 -1.58 18.45
CA ILE A 78 14.97 -2.27 17.39
C ILE A 78 14.22 -2.03 16.08
N PRO A 79 14.55 -0.99 15.30
CA PRO A 79 13.82 -0.61 14.08
C PRO A 79 13.69 -1.73 13.06
N PHE A 80 14.72 -2.53 12.87
CA PHE A 80 14.68 -3.69 11.96
C PHE A 80 13.62 -4.72 12.38
N LEU A 81 13.60 -5.10 13.65
CA LEU A 81 12.58 -6.02 14.17
C LEU A 81 11.18 -5.42 14.09
N GLY A 82 11.07 -4.15 14.48
CA GLY A 82 9.81 -3.39 14.39
C GLY A 82 9.27 -3.33 12.98
N TYR A 83 10.11 -3.09 11.98
CA TYR A 83 9.73 -3.12 10.57
C TYR A 83 9.14 -4.49 10.18
N GLY A 84 9.85 -5.60 10.48
CA GLY A 84 9.38 -6.94 10.13
C GLY A 84 8.03 -7.29 10.78
N MET A 85 7.86 -6.95 12.06
CA MET A 85 6.60 -7.15 12.76
C MET A 85 5.46 -6.33 12.17
N GLN A 86 5.70 -5.07 11.80
CA GLN A 86 4.68 -4.21 11.21
C GLN A 86 4.37 -4.59 9.75
N TYR A 87 5.33 -5.15 9.02
CA TYR A 87 5.08 -5.73 7.69
C TYR A 87 4.06 -6.89 7.76
N ILE A 88 4.26 -7.82 8.70
CA ILE A 88 3.33 -8.95 8.93
C ILE A 88 1.98 -8.43 9.47
N ALA A 89 2.00 -7.46 10.38
CA ALA A 89 0.77 -6.86 10.91
C ALA A 89 -0.07 -6.20 9.80
N PHE A 90 0.58 -5.48 8.86
CA PHE A 90 -0.11 -4.90 7.71
C PHE A 90 -0.79 -5.98 6.85
N ALA A 91 -0.12 -7.10 6.58
CA ALA A 91 -0.71 -8.21 5.83
C ALA A 91 -1.93 -8.83 6.55
N ALA A 92 -1.87 -8.91 7.88
CA ALA A 92 -2.96 -9.46 8.70
C ALA A 92 -4.15 -8.48 8.82
N ASP A 93 -3.87 -7.19 9.04
CA ASP A 93 -4.89 -6.17 9.26
C ASP A 93 -5.55 -5.70 7.95
N GLU A 94 -4.77 -5.64 6.88
CA GLU A 94 -5.14 -5.09 5.56
C GLU A 94 -4.83 -6.08 4.42
N PRO A 95 -5.38 -7.31 4.44
CA PRO A 95 -4.98 -8.37 3.51
C PRO A 95 -5.21 -8.02 2.04
N GLU A 96 -6.28 -7.29 1.71
CA GLU A 96 -6.55 -6.90 0.33
C GLU A 96 -5.62 -5.77 -0.17
N LEU A 97 -5.21 -4.85 0.72
CA LEU A 97 -4.20 -3.85 0.39
C LEU A 97 -2.81 -4.48 0.28
N TYR A 98 -2.50 -5.45 1.13
CA TYR A 98 -1.26 -6.24 1.02
C TYR A 98 -1.19 -6.96 -0.33
N ARG A 99 -2.28 -7.63 -0.76
CA ARG A 99 -2.37 -8.26 -2.08
C ARG A 99 -2.22 -7.26 -3.21
N LEU A 100 -2.87 -6.10 -3.10
CA LEU A 100 -2.77 -5.03 -4.09
C LEU A 100 -1.32 -4.54 -4.25
N LEU A 101 -0.58 -4.33 -3.15
CA LEU A 101 0.76 -3.74 -3.19
C LEU A 101 1.87 -4.76 -3.50
N PHE A 102 1.74 -6.01 -3.03
CA PHE A 102 2.85 -6.97 -3.03
C PHE A 102 2.60 -8.25 -3.84
N LEU A 103 1.35 -8.58 -4.15
CA LEU A 103 1.01 -9.83 -4.84
C LEU A 103 0.30 -9.60 -6.19
N SER A 104 -0.03 -8.37 -6.53
CA SER A 104 -0.74 -8.08 -7.78
C SER A 104 0.22 -8.09 -8.97
N PRO A 105 -0.07 -8.83 -10.05
CA PRO A 105 0.75 -8.84 -11.26
C PRO A 105 0.51 -7.62 -12.16
N ASP A 106 -0.30 -6.65 -11.74
CA ASP A 106 -0.59 -5.46 -12.53
C ASP A 106 0.69 -4.61 -12.67
N GLU A 107 1.15 -4.41 -13.90
CA GLU A 107 2.33 -3.59 -14.24
C GLU A 107 2.26 -2.14 -13.72
N ARG A 108 1.11 -1.73 -13.18
CA ARG A 108 0.85 -0.42 -12.59
C ARG A 108 0.86 -0.42 -11.05
N SER A 109 0.91 -1.59 -10.42
CA SER A 109 1.29 -1.65 -9.02
C SER A 109 2.70 -1.08 -8.92
N ALA A 110 2.93 -0.18 -7.95
CA ALA A 110 4.28 0.23 -7.63
C ALA A 110 5.13 -1.03 -7.55
N ASP A 111 6.26 -1.04 -8.27
CA ASP A 111 7.15 -2.20 -8.22
C ASP A 111 7.31 -2.62 -6.75
N PRO A 112 6.85 -3.82 -6.35
CA PRO A 112 6.92 -4.25 -4.96
C PRO A 112 8.34 -4.11 -4.40
N LEU A 113 9.32 -4.28 -5.27
CA LEU A 113 10.73 -4.11 -4.94
C LEU A 113 11.10 -2.64 -4.67
N SER A 114 10.45 -1.66 -5.32
CA SER A 114 10.74 -0.24 -5.06
C SER A 114 10.31 0.19 -3.66
N THR A 115 9.16 -0.31 -3.20
CA THR A 115 8.68 -0.07 -1.82
C THR A 115 9.59 -0.77 -0.80
N VAL A 116 10.03 -1.98 -1.08
CA VAL A 116 10.98 -2.73 -0.26
C VAL A 116 12.34 -2.03 -0.21
N HIS A 117 12.85 -1.57 -1.35
CA HIS A 117 14.15 -0.87 -1.41
C HIS A 117 14.14 0.46 -0.64
N ARG A 118 13.03 1.21 -0.65
CA ARG A 118 12.88 2.40 0.20
C ARG A 118 12.98 2.03 1.68
N SER A 119 12.23 1.03 2.12
CA SER A 119 12.26 0.54 3.50
C SER A 119 13.65 0.02 3.89
N MET A 120 14.36 -0.64 2.98
CA MET A 120 15.72 -1.13 3.19
C MET A 120 16.69 0.01 3.56
N ALA A 121 16.64 1.12 2.85
CA ALA A 121 17.49 2.29 3.14
C ALA A 121 17.26 2.85 4.56
N GLU A 122 16.02 2.82 5.03
CA GLU A 122 15.65 3.29 6.37
C GLU A 122 16.04 2.31 7.48
N VAL A 123 15.97 1.00 7.21
CA VAL A 123 16.24 -0.07 8.18
C VAL A 123 17.73 -0.40 8.29
N ARG A 124 18.50 -0.24 7.21
CA ARG A 124 19.93 -0.58 7.09
C ARG A 124 20.80 -0.12 8.27
N PRO A 125 20.73 1.14 8.75
CA PRO A 125 21.54 1.58 9.87
C PRO A 125 21.31 0.77 11.15
N SER A 126 20.09 0.30 11.37
CA SER A 126 19.74 -0.57 12.50
C SER A 126 20.42 -1.93 12.40
N ILE A 127 20.41 -2.55 11.23
CA ILE A 127 21.05 -3.85 10.97
C ILE A 127 22.57 -3.74 11.16
N MET A 128 23.18 -2.74 10.53
CA MET A 128 24.62 -2.49 10.64
C MET A 128 25.05 -2.30 12.10
N LYS A 129 24.29 -1.54 12.87
CA LYS A 129 24.59 -1.28 14.29
C LYS A 129 24.47 -2.54 15.16
N ILE A 130 23.47 -3.39 14.91
CA ILE A 130 23.18 -4.57 15.74
C ILE A 130 24.17 -5.69 15.46
N TYR A 131 24.45 -5.94 14.17
CA TYR A 131 25.23 -7.11 13.74
C TYR A 131 26.66 -6.80 13.32
N GLY A 132 27.07 -5.52 13.31
CA GLY A 132 28.40 -5.12 12.86
C GLY A 132 28.64 -5.35 11.36
N MET A 133 27.61 -5.37 10.57
CA MET A 133 27.65 -5.64 9.14
C MET A 133 28.06 -4.42 8.33
N THR A 134 28.70 -4.65 7.19
CA THR A 134 28.88 -3.65 6.14
C THR A 134 27.55 -3.33 5.48
N GLU A 135 27.46 -2.24 4.71
CA GLU A 135 26.25 -1.86 4.00
C GLU A 135 25.74 -2.98 3.07
N ALA A 136 26.63 -3.56 2.27
CA ALA A 136 26.28 -4.65 1.34
C ALA A 136 25.78 -5.92 2.06
N GLU A 137 26.37 -6.25 3.21
CA GLU A 137 25.92 -7.37 4.04
C GLU A 137 24.55 -7.09 4.67
N ALA A 138 24.32 -5.87 5.16
CA ALA A 138 23.06 -5.45 5.73
C ALA A 138 21.94 -5.47 4.70
N ASP A 139 22.19 -5.06 3.46
CA ASP A 139 21.21 -5.10 2.36
C ASP A 139 20.83 -6.52 1.99
N ARG A 140 21.82 -7.41 1.91
CA ARG A 140 21.57 -8.84 1.67
C ARG A 140 20.76 -9.46 2.80
N TYR A 141 21.16 -9.20 4.05
CA TYR A 141 20.46 -9.68 5.23
C TYR A 141 19.00 -9.18 5.29
N PHE A 142 18.78 -7.91 4.99
CA PHE A 142 17.43 -7.36 4.90
C PHE A 142 16.60 -8.08 3.84
N SER A 143 17.15 -8.29 2.64
CA SER A 143 16.46 -8.96 1.53
C SER A 143 16.07 -10.39 1.89
N ASP A 144 16.98 -11.15 2.52
CA ASP A 144 16.72 -12.53 2.95
C ASP A 144 15.62 -12.56 4.02
N MET A 145 15.68 -11.68 5.01
CA MET A 145 14.69 -11.61 6.08
C MET A 145 13.34 -11.08 5.58
N TRP A 146 13.34 -10.18 4.59
CA TRP A 146 12.10 -9.74 3.95
C TRP A 146 11.42 -10.89 3.21
N LEU A 147 12.17 -11.74 2.48
CA LEU A 147 11.62 -12.94 1.83
C LEU A 147 10.97 -13.88 2.84
N VAL A 148 11.59 -14.07 4.00
CA VAL A 148 11.01 -14.88 5.09
C VAL A 148 9.71 -14.24 5.59
N ALA A 149 9.70 -12.94 5.89
CA ALA A 149 8.49 -12.23 6.34
C ALA A 149 7.38 -12.28 5.30
N HIS A 150 7.73 -12.11 4.02
CA HIS A 150 6.79 -12.19 2.90
C HIS A 150 6.20 -13.61 2.73
N SER A 151 6.94 -14.66 3.04
CA SER A 151 6.43 -16.04 2.99
C SER A 151 5.46 -16.38 4.12
N ILE A 152 5.45 -15.60 5.20
CA ILE A 152 4.58 -15.77 6.37
C ILE A 152 3.33 -14.89 6.25
N ALA A 153 3.47 -13.72 5.62
CA ALA A 153 2.41 -12.73 5.44
C ALA A 153 1.39 -13.18 4.39
#